data_6c52d82d3d6e838ae0ab0d1372414087
#
_entry.id   6c52d82d3d6e838ae0ab0d1372414087
#
_cell.length_a   1.000
_cell.length_b   1.000
_cell.length_c   1.000
_cell.angle_alpha   90.00
_cell.angle_beta   90.00
_cell.angle_gamma   90.00
#
_symmetry.space_group_name_H-M   'P 1'
#
loop_
_entity.id
_entity.type
_entity.pdbx_description
1 polymer ?
#
loop_
_entity_poly.entity_id
_entity_poly.type
_entity_poly.pdbx_seq_one_letter_code
_entity_poly.pdbx_strand_id
1 'polypeptide(L)'
;MSEISIVPFAAEHVSAIAEIERACFSDPWTEDGLREELDNSCARFLTAVDENGAVAGYIGCHTVLDEGYIANVAVAPAFRRRGIGRRLVQELLAQSADLAFVTLEVRASNAPAIALYTGCGFAPVGTRRKFYSHPTEDALLMTAHLKEGLQ
;
A
#
# COMPACT_ATOMS: atom_id res chain seq x y z
N MET A 1 2.92 -23.85 7.09
CA MET A 1 2.77 -22.40 6.89
C MET A 1 2.22 -22.16 5.52
N SER A 2 1.31 -21.18 5.41
CA SER A 2 0.71 -20.84 4.14
C SER A 2 1.72 -20.16 3.21
N GLU A 3 1.75 -20.57 1.96
CA GLU A 3 2.51 -19.85 0.96
C GLU A 3 1.70 -18.65 0.48
N ILE A 4 2.37 -17.52 0.36
CA ILE A 4 1.74 -16.27 -0.07
C ILE A 4 2.24 -15.92 -1.47
N SER A 5 1.30 -15.65 -2.36
CA SER A 5 1.59 -15.16 -3.71
C SER A 5 1.07 -13.72 -3.84
N ILE A 6 1.82 -12.89 -4.55
CA ILE A 6 1.38 -11.54 -4.86
C ILE A 6 0.85 -11.55 -6.29
N VAL A 7 -0.43 -11.20 -6.44
CA VAL A 7 -1.13 -11.29 -7.73
C VAL A 7 -1.80 -9.94 -8.04
N PRO A 8 -2.13 -9.70 -9.31
CA PRO A 8 -2.86 -8.47 -9.66
C PRO A 8 -4.22 -8.43 -8.95
N PHE A 9 -4.64 -7.23 -8.59
CA PHE A 9 -5.94 -6.99 -7.98
C PHE A 9 -7.06 -7.38 -8.97
N ALA A 10 -8.05 -8.12 -8.48
CA ALA A 10 -9.15 -8.60 -9.30
C ALA A 10 -10.47 -8.44 -8.57
N ALA A 11 -11.58 -8.52 -9.32
CA ALA A 11 -12.92 -8.35 -8.76
C ALA A 11 -13.19 -9.32 -7.60
N GLU A 12 -12.67 -10.53 -7.68
CA GLU A 12 -12.85 -11.53 -6.63
C GLU A 12 -12.20 -11.15 -5.30
N HIS A 13 -11.29 -10.18 -5.30
CA HIS A 13 -10.60 -9.75 -4.08
C HIS A 13 -11.31 -8.62 -3.34
N VAL A 14 -12.26 -7.95 -3.99
CA VAL A 14 -12.83 -6.69 -3.49
C VAL A 14 -13.47 -6.82 -2.12
N SER A 15 -14.34 -7.81 -1.93
CA SER A 15 -15.04 -7.97 -0.64
C SER A 15 -14.08 -8.23 0.51
N ALA A 16 -13.09 -9.09 0.29
CA ALA A 16 -12.10 -9.42 1.32
C ALA A 16 -11.23 -8.21 1.66
N ILE A 17 -10.83 -7.44 0.65
CA ILE A 17 -10.04 -6.22 0.87
C ILE A 17 -10.86 -5.19 1.64
N ALA A 18 -12.15 -5.04 1.32
CA ALA A 18 -13.01 -4.12 2.05
C ALA A 18 -13.11 -4.51 3.52
N GLU A 19 -13.16 -5.81 3.84
CA GLU A 19 -13.16 -6.27 5.23
C GLU A 19 -11.84 -5.94 5.92
N ILE A 20 -10.73 -6.13 5.24
CA ILE A 20 -9.41 -5.79 5.79
C ILE A 20 -9.32 -4.29 6.08
N GLU A 21 -9.84 -3.46 5.17
CA GLU A 21 -9.88 -2.01 5.37
C GLU A 21 -10.66 -1.64 6.63
N ARG A 22 -11.83 -2.25 6.82
CA ARG A 22 -12.65 -1.99 8.01
C ARG A 22 -11.95 -2.43 9.30
N ALA A 23 -11.16 -3.49 9.23
CA ALA A 23 -10.44 -3.99 10.40
C ALA A 23 -9.21 -3.13 10.73
N CYS A 24 -8.63 -2.46 9.73
CA CYS A 24 -7.33 -1.78 9.88
C CYS A 24 -7.43 -0.26 9.99
N PHE A 25 -8.48 0.35 9.46
CA PHE A 25 -8.52 1.81 9.32
C PHE A 25 -9.84 2.40 9.83
N SER A 26 -9.77 3.62 10.37
CA SER A 26 -10.94 4.35 10.84
C SER A 26 -11.77 4.92 9.69
N ASP A 27 -11.13 5.19 8.53
CA ASP A 27 -11.79 5.69 7.33
C ASP A 27 -11.52 4.71 6.19
N PRO A 28 -12.17 3.53 6.21
CA PRO A 28 -11.86 2.48 5.22
C PRO A 28 -12.42 2.78 3.84
N TRP A 29 -11.73 2.25 2.83
CA TRP A 29 -12.28 2.23 1.47
C TRP A 29 -13.52 1.34 1.44
N THR A 30 -14.50 1.73 0.64
CA THR A 30 -15.72 0.94 0.44
C THR A 30 -15.51 -0.06 -0.67
N GLU A 31 -16.41 -1.06 -0.76
CA GLU A 31 -16.39 -1.99 -1.88
C GLU A 31 -16.56 -1.26 -3.21
N ASP A 32 -17.47 -0.28 -3.26
CA ASP A 32 -17.69 0.49 -4.49
C ASP A 32 -16.44 1.26 -4.89
N GLY A 33 -15.77 1.89 -3.94
CA GLY A 33 -14.53 2.59 -4.21
C GLY A 33 -13.44 1.66 -4.73
N LEU A 34 -13.35 0.46 -4.16
CA LEU A 34 -12.37 -0.53 -4.62
C LEU A 34 -12.71 -1.04 -6.02
N ARG A 35 -14.00 -1.26 -6.31
CA ARG A 35 -14.42 -1.72 -7.65
C ARG A 35 -14.07 -0.72 -8.73
N GLU A 36 -14.17 0.57 -8.44
CA GLU A 36 -13.80 1.61 -9.38
C GLU A 36 -12.33 1.52 -9.79
N GLU A 37 -11.48 1.04 -8.89
CA GLU A 37 -10.06 0.93 -9.19
C GLU A 37 -9.75 -0.18 -10.22
N LEU A 38 -10.65 -1.15 -10.39
CA LEU A 38 -10.47 -2.17 -11.41
C LEU A 38 -10.42 -1.59 -12.82
N ASP A 39 -11.12 -0.48 -13.05
CA ASP A 39 -11.18 0.17 -14.36
C ASP A 39 -10.30 1.42 -14.44
N ASN A 40 -9.53 1.71 -13.41
CA ASN A 40 -8.68 2.89 -13.38
C ASN A 40 -7.32 2.55 -13.99
N SER A 41 -7.03 3.09 -15.17
CA SER A 41 -5.77 2.81 -15.85
C SER A 41 -4.53 3.35 -15.12
N CYS A 42 -4.74 4.27 -14.17
CA CYS A 42 -3.67 4.82 -13.35
C CYS A 42 -3.49 4.07 -12.04
N ALA A 43 -4.28 3.02 -11.79
CA ALA A 43 -4.18 2.25 -10.55
C ALA A 43 -3.25 1.06 -10.74
N ARG A 44 -2.40 0.81 -9.74
CA ARG A 44 -1.54 -0.38 -9.68
C ARG A 44 -1.78 -1.01 -8.32
N PHE A 45 -2.78 -1.88 -8.26
CA PHE A 45 -3.13 -2.57 -7.02
C PHE A 45 -2.66 -4.02 -7.10
N LEU A 46 -2.10 -4.51 -5.99
CA LEU A 46 -1.65 -5.89 -5.87
C LEU A 46 -2.29 -6.52 -4.65
N THR A 47 -2.58 -7.81 -4.75
CA THR A 47 -3.22 -8.57 -3.68
C THR A 47 -2.31 -9.73 -3.27
N ALA A 48 -2.19 -9.95 -1.96
CA ALA A 48 -1.48 -11.10 -1.41
C ALA A 48 -2.52 -12.17 -1.08
N VAL A 49 -2.33 -13.36 -1.64
CA VAL A 49 -3.26 -14.47 -1.41
C VAL A 49 -2.49 -15.71 -0.96
N ASP A 50 -3.14 -16.57 -0.16
CA ASP A 50 -2.54 -17.82 0.25
C ASP A 50 -2.85 -18.92 -0.77
N GLU A 51 -2.40 -20.14 -0.51
CA GLU A 51 -2.57 -21.27 -1.46
C GLU A 51 -4.03 -21.65 -1.67
N ASN A 52 -4.93 -21.22 -0.77
CA ASN A 52 -6.36 -21.48 -0.88
C ASN A 52 -7.13 -20.31 -1.50
N GLY A 53 -6.43 -19.27 -1.90
CA GLY A 53 -7.06 -18.08 -2.47
C GLY A 53 -7.57 -17.10 -1.45
N ALA A 54 -7.30 -17.30 -0.15
CA ALA A 54 -7.69 -16.34 0.88
C ALA A 54 -6.84 -15.08 0.77
N VAL A 55 -7.47 -13.91 0.87
CA VAL A 55 -6.78 -12.64 0.77
C VAL A 55 -6.10 -12.31 2.10
N ALA A 56 -4.78 -12.19 2.06
CA ALA A 56 -3.97 -11.89 3.23
C ALA A 56 -3.70 -10.38 3.39
N GLY A 57 -3.72 -9.65 2.27
CA GLY A 57 -3.44 -8.21 2.31
C GLY A 57 -3.44 -7.63 0.92
N TYR A 58 -3.20 -6.32 0.84
CA TYR A 58 -3.13 -5.65 -0.45
C TYR A 58 -2.34 -4.37 -0.38
N ILE A 59 -1.95 -3.85 -1.54
CA ILE A 59 -1.36 -2.53 -1.68
C ILE A 59 -2.05 -1.83 -2.82
N GLY A 60 -2.37 -0.54 -2.63
CA GLY A 60 -2.96 0.29 -3.66
C GLY A 60 -2.04 1.45 -4.00
N CYS A 61 -1.78 1.63 -5.28
CA CYS A 61 -0.93 2.70 -5.77
C CYS A 61 -1.59 3.37 -6.96
N HIS A 62 -1.51 4.70 -7.03
CA HIS A 62 -1.94 5.47 -8.18
C HIS A 62 -0.74 6.12 -8.84
N THR A 63 -0.78 6.27 -10.16
CA THR A 63 0.30 6.90 -10.89
C THR A 63 -0.18 8.15 -11.61
N VAL A 64 0.68 9.17 -11.65
CA VAL A 64 0.48 10.37 -12.44
C VAL A 64 1.80 10.60 -13.16
N LEU A 65 1.79 10.48 -14.49
CA LEU A 65 3.01 10.56 -15.30
C LEU A 65 4.01 9.51 -14.79
N ASP A 66 5.21 9.93 -14.37
CA ASP A 66 6.25 9.02 -13.86
C ASP A 66 6.33 9.01 -12.33
N GLU A 67 5.26 9.44 -11.65
CA GLU A 67 5.21 9.48 -10.19
C GLU A 67 4.18 8.49 -9.67
N GLY A 68 4.54 7.74 -8.63
CA GLY A 68 3.63 6.81 -7.96
C GLY A 68 3.26 7.30 -6.57
N TYR A 69 2.04 7.00 -6.15
CA TYR A 69 1.53 7.37 -4.84
C TYR A 69 0.85 6.15 -4.22
N ILE A 70 1.40 5.68 -3.11
CA ILE A 70 0.78 4.57 -2.38
C ILE A 70 -0.36 5.11 -1.55
N ALA A 71 -1.58 4.67 -1.87
CA ALA A 71 -2.77 5.08 -1.14
C ALA A 71 -2.93 4.30 0.16
N ASN A 72 -2.72 2.98 0.11
CA ASN A 72 -2.84 2.14 1.30
C ASN A 72 -2.03 0.86 1.16
N VAL A 73 -1.59 0.35 2.31
CA VAL A 73 -1.03 -1.00 2.45
C VAL A 73 -1.71 -1.59 3.69
N ALA A 74 -2.32 -2.75 3.56
CA ALA A 74 -3.00 -3.39 4.67
C ALA A 74 -2.81 -4.89 4.64
N VAL A 75 -2.64 -5.48 5.84
CA VAL A 75 -2.50 -6.92 6.03
C VAL A 75 -3.58 -7.36 7.01
N ALA A 76 -4.30 -8.43 6.65
CA ALA A 76 -5.34 -8.97 7.52
C ALA A 76 -4.75 -9.37 8.87
N PRO A 77 -5.46 -9.14 9.98
CA PRO A 77 -4.92 -9.46 11.31
C PRO A 77 -4.39 -10.88 11.45
N ALA A 78 -5.08 -11.86 10.85
CA ALA A 78 -4.65 -13.27 10.93
C ALA A 78 -3.34 -13.56 10.22
N PHE A 79 -2.91 -12.68 9.34
CA PHE A 79 -1.71 -12.88 8.51
C PHE A 79 -0.55 -11.98 8.90
N ARG A 80 -0.67 -11.23 9.99
CA ARG A 80 0.38 -10.30 10.42
C ARG A 80 1.63 -11.02 10.89
N ARG A 81 2.75 -10.31 10.89
CA ARG A 81 4.07 -10.80 11.35
C ARG A 81 4.66 -11.88 10.44
N ARG A 82 4.28 -11.89 9.17
CA ARG A 82 4.82 -12.82 8.17
C ARG A 82 5.56 -12.10 7.05
N GLY A 83 5.78 -10.79 7.19
CA GLY A 83 6.48 -10.00 6.18
C GLY A 83 5.66 -9.73 4.92
N ILE A 84 4.34 -9.88 4.98
CA ILE A 84 3.49 -9.72 3.79
C ILE A 84 3.46 -8.27 3.32
N GLY A 85 3.36 -7.32 4.26
CA GLY A 85 3.39 -5.89 3.90
C GLY A 85 4.66 -5.53 3.17
N ARG A 86 5.80 -6.02 3.66
CA ARG A 86 7.10 -5.79 3.01
C ARG A 86 7.11 -6.37 1.60
N ARG A 87 6.61 -7.59 1.42
CA ARG A 87 6.57 -8.22 0.11
C ARG A 87 5.69 -7.45 -0.86
N LEU A 88 4.55 -6.93 -0.39
CA LEU A 88 3.66 -6.12 -1.22
C LEU A 88 4.37 -4.85 -1.70
N VAL A 89 5.03 -4.14 -0.80
CA VAL A 89 5.76 -2.92 -1.15
C VAL A 89 6.90 -3.25 -2.10
N GLN A 90 7.68 -4.29 -1.80
CA GLN A 90 8.82 -4.69 -2.64
C GLN A 90 8.37 -5.08 -4.06
N GLU A 91 7.25 -5.81 -4.16
CA GLU A 91 6.75 -6.23 -5.46
C GLU A 91 6.24 -5.03 -6.26
N LEU A 92 5.55 -4.10 -5.60
CA LEU A 92 5.11 -2.88 -6.26
C LEU A 92 6.29 -2.10 -6.82
N LEU A 93 7.34 -1.92 -6.03
CA LEU A 93 8.53 -1.19 -6.48
C LEU A 93 9.23 -1.93 -7.62
N ALA A 94 9.30 -3.26 -7.55
CA ALA A 94 9.92 -4.07 -8.61
C ALA A 94 9.17 -3.93 -9.93
N GLN A 95 7.85 -3.76 -9.88
CA GLN A 95 7.03 -3.59 -11.07
C GLN A 95 6.95 -2.14 -11.55
N SER A 96 7.59 -1.22 -10.84
CA SER A 96 7.45 0.22 -11.09
C SER A 96 8.73 0.87 -11.61
N ALA A 97 9.54 0.12 -12.36
CA ALA A 97 10.80 0.63 -12.91
C ALA A 97 10.60 1.80 -13.87
N ASP A 98 9.39 1.96 -14.41
CA ASP A 98 9.02 3.08 -15.27
C ASP A 98 8.80 4.39 -14.50
N LEU A 99 8.67 4.33 -13.18
CA LEU A 99 8.42 5.50 -12.35
C LEU A 99 9.74 6.10 -11.85
N ALA A 100 9.75 7.43 -11.72
CA ALA A 100 10.90 8.13 -11.15
C ALA A 100 10.96 7.93 -9.64
N PHE A 101 9.80 7.99 -8.99
CA PHE A 101 9.71 7.79 -7.54
C PHE A 101 8.32 7.33 -7.14
N VAL A 102 8.23 6.78 -5.92
CA VAL A 102 6.96 6.45 -5.28
C VAL A 102 6.93 7.15 -3.93
N THR A 103 5.83 7.80 -3.61
CA THR A 103 5.67 8.54 -2.37
C THR A 103 4.43 8.05 -1.61
N LEU A 104 4.37 8.37 -0.32
CA LEU A 104 3.23 8.03 0.53
C LEU A 104 3.14 8.96 1.72
N GLU A 105 1.95 8.97 2.35
CA GLU A 105 1.77 9.58 3.67
C GLU A 105 1.49 8.48 4.67
N VAL A 106 2.06 8.60 5.87
CA VAL A 106 1.84 7.65 6.96
C VAL A 106 1.64 8.44 8.24
N ARG A 107 0.75 7.96 9.14
CA ARG A 107 0.56 8.64 10.43
C ARG A 107 1.89 8.73 11.15
N ALA A 108 2.18 9.91 11.68
CA ALA A 108 3.46 10.18 12.34
C ALA A 108 3.71 9.22 13.52
N SER A 109 2.65 8.73 14.15
CA SER A 109 2.76 7.81 15.29
C SER A 109 2.90 6.35 14.89
N ASN A 110 2.74 6.03 13.60
CA ASN A 110 2.73 4.63 13.14
C ASN A 110 4.16 4.10 12.94
N ALA A 111 4.85 3.85 14.06
CA ALA A 111 6.23 3.41 14.02
C ALA A 111 6.45 2.11 13.24
N PRO A 112 5.59 1.08 13.36
CA PRO A 112 5.78 -0.14 12.57
C PRO A 112 5.72 0.10 11.06
N ALA A 113 4.79 0.93 10.60
CA ALA A 113 4.67 1.24 9.18
C ALA A 113 5.87 2.05 8.69
N ILE A 114 6.30 3.04 9.47
CA ILE A 114 7.48 3.84 9.13
C ILE A 114 8.71 2.95 9.00
N ALA A 115 8.88 2.01 9.92
CA ALA A 115 10.00 1.07 9.87
C ALA A 115 9.93 0.18 8.63
N LEU A 116 8.73 -0.27 8.27
CA LEU A 116 8.53 -1.09 7.07
C LEU A 116 8.95 -0.33 5.81
N TYR A 117 8.46 0.89 5.66
CA TYR A 117 8.79 1.70 4.49
C TYR A 117 10.26 2.06 4.44
N THR A 118 10.85 2.40 5.59
CA THR A 118 12.29 2.67 5.66
C THR A 118 13.09 1.47 5.20
N GLY A 119 12.67 0.27 5.62
CA GLY A 119 13.32 -0.98 5.21
C GLY A 119 13.18 -1.28 3.73
N CYS A 120 12.22 -0.66 3.05
CA CYS A 120 12.01 -0.83 1.61
C CYS A 120 12.63 0.29 0.78
N GLY A 121 13.37 1.20 1.41
CA GLY A 121 14.07 2.25 0.68
C GLY A 121 13.40 3.61 0.66
N PHE A 122 12.33 3.78 1.44
CA PHE A 122 11.69 5.09 1.57
C PHE A 122 12.42 5.93 2.61
N ALA A 123 12.50 7.22 2.37
CA ALA A 123 13.09 8.18 3.31
C ALA A 123 12.10 9.30 3.59
N PRO A 124 12.09 9.86 4.82
CA PRO A 124 11.20 10.97 5.12
C PRO A 124 11.62 12.23 4.36
N VAL A 125 10.64 12.93 3.79
CA VAL A 125 10.89 14.14 3.00
C VAL A 125 10.08 15.33 3.47
N GLY A 126 9.17 15.14 4.41
CA GLY A 126 8.39 16.27 4.94
C GLY A 126 7.25 15.79 5.82
N THR A 127 6.45 16.74 6.26
CA THR A 127 5.30 16.49 7.15
C THR A 127 4.12 17.31 6.66
N ARG A 128 2.93 16.68 6.62
CA ARG A 128 1.68 17.40 6.42
C ARG A 128 0.98 17.49 7.75
N ARG A 129 0.79 18.69 8.26
CA ARG A 129 0.18 18.89 9.56
C ARG A 129 -1.32 18.60 9.49
N LYS A 130 -1.83 17.89 10.49
CA LYS A 130 -3.27 17.58 10.65
C LYS A 130 -3.88 16.95 9.41
N PHE A 131 -3.10 16.14 8.71
CA PHE A 131 -3.55 15.47 7.47
C PHE A 131 -4.65 14.44 7.75
N TYR A 132 -4.49 13.67 8.83
CA TYR A 132 -5.46 12.65 9.21
C TYR A 132 -6.49 13.20 10.17
N SER A 133 -7.70 12.62 10.11
CA SER A 133 -8.74 12.82 11.12
C SER A 133 -9.12 11.45 11.69
N HIS A 134 -9.79 11.42 12.83
CA HIS A 134 -10.27 10.21 13.50
C HIS A 134 -9.15 9.24 13.93
N PRO A 135 -8.15 9.63 14.72
CA PRO A 135 -7.94 10.94 15.33
C PRO A 135 -7.13 11.87 14.43
N THR A 136 -7.17 13.16 14.76
CA THR A 136 -6.37 14.17 14.07
C THR A 136 -4.89 13.90 14.34
N GLU A 137 -4.12 13.85 13.26
CA GLU A 137 -2.69 13.54 13.38
C GLU A 137 -1.95 14.05 12.14
N ASP A 138 -0.68 14.39 12.32
CA ASP A 138 0.19 14.76 11.21
C ASP A 138 0.55 13.52 10.39
N ALA A 139 0.81 13.73 9.11
CA ALA A 139 1.34 12.70 8.22
C ALA A 139 2.83 12.95 7.99
N LEU A 140 3.60 11.87 8.05
CA LEU A 140 4.99 11.89 7.59
C LEU A 140 4.96 11.54 6.11
N LEU A 141 5.63 12.35 5.28
CA LEU A 141 5.78 12.08 3.86
C LEU A 141 7.06 11.29 3.63
N MET A 142 6.95 10.19 2.92
CA MET A 142 8.10 9.33 2.63
C MET A 142 8.17 9.05 1.14
N THR A 143 9.39 9.00 0.59
CA THR A 143 9.61 8.81 -0.84
C THR A 143 10.73 7.83 -1.09
N ALA A 144 10.53 6.95 -2.07
CA ALA A 144 11.57 6.06 -2.59
C ALA A 144 11.85 6.46 -4.05
N HIS A 145 13.10 6.76 -4.36
CA HIS A 145 13.52 7.11 -5.70
C HIS A 145 13.92 5.84 -6.45
N LEU A 146 13.43 5.68 -7.67
CA LEU A 146 13.61 4.45 -8.45
C LEU A 146 14.56 4.60 -9.64
N LYS A 147 14.80 5.84 -10.09
CA LYS A 147 15.69 6.10 -11.20
C LYS A 147 16.94 6.80 -10.71
N GLU A 148 18.00 6.02 -10.49
CA GLU A 148 19.23 6.55 -9.95
C GLU A 148 19.90 7.59 -10.84
N GLY A 149 19.71 7.47 -12.15
CA GLY A 149 20.30 8.41 -13.08
C GLY A 149 19.82 9.83 -12.97
N LEU A 150 18.86 10.09 -12.11
CA LEU A 150 18.30 11.42 -11.89
C LEU A 150 19.02 12.23 -10.84
N GLN A 151 20.08 11.71 -10.31
CA GLN A 151 20.85 12.45 -9.31
C GLN A 151 21.55 13.66 -9.88
#